data_abcb99f79690718d34741cd98dcb50cb
#
_entry.id   abcb99f79690718d34741cd98dcb50cb
#
_cell.length_a   1.000
_cell.length_b   1.000
_cell.length_c   1.000
_cell.angle_alpha   90.00
_cell.angle_beta   90.00
_cell.angle_gamma   90.00
#
_symmetry.space_group_name_H-M   'P 1'
#
loop_
_entity.id
_entity.type
_entity.pdbx_description
1 polymer ?
#
loop_
_entity_poly.entity_id
_entity_poly.type
_entity_poly.pdbx_seq_one_letter_code
_entity_poly.pdbx_strand_id
1 'polypeptide(L)'
;MTSAHGRLRRVAAIAALAAFLGACATQTGTVVLLPEKDGRSTAVTVRQGGQEVVLDKPYAAAKQTTSGPRAYASSPQEVETQFGAALAAQPSRPTSFTLYFIEGGDQFTDESKQTLTGVLAEIARHKVPDIVVIGHTDSVGSVAANDALALRRAEIVRTMLIAQGLAPASIVAIGRGKRELLVPTADGVAEPRNRRVEIVVR
;
A
#
# COMPACT_ATOMS: atom_id res chain seq x y z
N MET A 1 28.02 27.20 62.87
CA MET A 1 28.74 26.62 61.69
C MET A 1 27.86 25.62 60.90
N THR A 2 26.59 25.93 60.66
CA THR A 2 25.62 24.95 60.05
C THR A 2 25.02 25.38 58.71
N SER A 3 25.50 26.49 58.10
CA SER A 3 24.87 27.04 56.87
C SER A 3 25.54 26.64 55.55
N ALA A 4 26.78 26.17 55.55
CA ALA A 4 27.52 25.90 54.29
C ALA A 4 27.14 24.55 53.66
N HIS A 5 26.87 23.50 54.48
CA HIS A 5 26.56 22.16 53.98
C HIS A 5 25.16 22.05 53.31
N GLY A 6 24.21 22.91 53.74
CA GLY A 6 22.87 22.93 53.14
C GLY A 6 22.83 23.52 51.74
N ARG A 7 23.69 24.53 51.48
CA ARG A 7 23.79 25.16 50.16
C ARG A 7 24.48 24.27 49.13
N LEU A 8 25.53 23.53 49.56
CA LEU A 8 26.26 22.61 48.68
C LEU A 8 25.38 21.42 48.22
N ARG A 9 24.56 20.88 49.14
CA ARG A 9 23.62 19.80 48.84
C ARG A 9 22.49 20.25 47.86
N ARG A 10 22.01 21.49 47.99
CA ARG A 10 20.98 22.03 47.10
C ARG A 10 21.53 22.31 45.69
N VAL A 11 22.78 22.81 45.59
CA VAL A 11 23.42 23.04 44.28
C VAL A 11 23.74 21.73 43.59
N ALA A 12 24.19 20.70 44.31
CA ALA A 12 24.44 19.37 43.76
C ALA A 12 23.15 18.69 43.30
N ALA A 13 22.00 18.85 44.00
CA ALA A 13 20.72 18.30 43.60
C ALA A 13 20.14 18.99 42.37
N ILE A 14 20.32 20.29 42.20
CA ILE A 14 19.90 21.08 41.03
C ILE A 14 20.76 20.72 39.82
N ALA A 15 22.06 20.53 39.99
CA ALA A 15 22.96 20.10 38.91
C ALA A 15 22.67 18.67 38.44
N ALA A 16 22.31 17.76 39.35
CA ALA A 16 21.88 16.41 39.00
C ALA A 16 20.54 16.38 38.25
N LEU A 17 19.57 17.23 38.62
CA LEU A 17 18.27 17.32 37.94
C LEU A 17 18.41 17.95 36.53
N ALA A 18 19.33 18.92 36.34
CA ALA A 18 19.61 19.51 35.04
C ALA A 18 20.27 18.52 34.06
N ALA A 19 21.05 17.55 34.55
CA ALA A 19 21.68 16.52 33.73
C ALA A 19 20.64 15.49 33.17
N PHE A 20 19.49 15.29 33.84
CA PHE A 20 18.45 14.42 33.37
C PHE A 20 17.51 15.04 32.29
N LEU A 21 17.48 16.36 32.16
CA LEU A 21 16.67 17.07 31.15
C LEU A 21 17.35 17.19 29.79
N GLY A 22 18.64 16.85 29.66
CA GLY A 22 19.40 16.91 28.43
C GLY A 22 19.33 15.67 27.52
N ALA A 23 18.64 14.61 27.93
CA ALA A 23 18.46 13.40 27.13
C ALA A 23 17.27 13.49 26.15
N CYS A 24 17.09 14.64 25.47
CA CYS A 24 16.40 14.62 24.19
C CYS A 24 17.33 13.88 23.22
N ALA A 25 17.20 12.55 23.16
CA ALA A 25 17.83 11.75 22.14
C ALA A 25 17.44 12.36 20.79
N THR A 26 18.38 12.99 20.11
CA THR A 26 18.24 13.33 18.70
C THR A 26 17.98 12.00 17.99
N GLN A 27 16.71 11.73 17.67
CA GLN A 27 16.36 10.53 16.91
C GLN A 27 17.06 10.65 15.57
N THR A 28 18.16 9.93 15.43
CA THR A 28 18.83 9.77 14.14
C THR A 28 17.99 8.80 13.32
N GLY A 29 17.11 9.35 12.48
CA GLY A 29 16.32 8.55 11.55
C GLY A 29 17.23 7.94 10.47
N THR A 30 16.93 6.71 10.07
CA THR A 30 17.54 6.09 8.89
C THR A 30 16.44 5.86 7.86
N VAL A 31 16.67 6.27 6.62
CA VAL A 31 15.80 6.02 5.47
C VAL A 31 16.57 5.12 4.52
N VAL A 32 15.94 4.04 4.04
CA VAL A 32 16.53 3.12 3.07
C VAL A 32 15.56 2.92 1.91
N LEU A 33 16.07 3.01 0.68
CA LEU A 33 15.30 2.68 -0.52
C LEU A 33 15.35 1.17 -0.75
N LEU A 34 14.23 0.50 -0.54
CA LEU A 34 14.11 -0.92 -0.84
C LEU A 34 13.89 -1.15 -2.34
N PRO A 35 14.38 -2.28 -2.90
CA PRO A 35 14.09 -2.62 -4.28
C PRO A 35 12.59 -2.89 -4.48
N GLU A 36 12.03 -2.41 -5.59
CA GLU A 36 10.67 -2.76 -5.99
C GLU A 36 10.62 -4.21 -6.47
N LYS A 37 9.55 -4.93 -6.10
CA LYS A 37 9.38 -6.36 -6.47
C LYS A 37 9.22 -6.57 -7.97
N ASP A 38 8.73 -5.57 -8.69
CA ASP A 38 8.51 -5.58 -10.15
C ASP A 38 9.73 -5.07 -10.95
N GLY A 39 10.83 -4.77 -10.26
CA GLY A 39 12.08 -4.30 -10.87
C GLY A 39 12.06 -2.85 -11.36
N ARG A 40 11.01 -2.09 -11.10
CA ARG A 40 10.97 -0.67 -11.45
C ARG A 40 12.00 0.12 -10.65
N SER A 41 12.65 1.07 -11.33
CA SER A 41 13.51 2.04 -10.65
C SER A 41 12.66 3.11 -9.98
N THR A 42 12.89 3.31 -8.69
CA THR A 42 12.26 4.36 -7.88
C THR A 42 13.33 5.23 -7.24
N ALA A 43 12.97 6.42 -6.79
CA ALA A 43 13.85 7.30 -6.05
C ALA A 43 13.11 7.97 -4.89
N VAL A 44 13.85 8.22 -3.81
CA VAL A 44 13.36 8.95 -2.63
C VAL A 44 14.30 10.11 -2.33
N THR A 45 13.73 11.30 -2.15
CA THR A 45 14.48 12.48 -1.69
C THR A 45 14.31 12.67 -0.19
N VAL A 46 15.42 12.65 0.54
CA VAL A 46 15.46 12.91 1.99
C VAL A 46 15.90 14.34 2.21
N ARG A 47 15.06 15.15 2.89
CA ARG A 47 15.33 16.56 3.17
C ARG A 47 15.40 16.80 4.67
N GLN A 48 16.39 17.58 5.08
CA GLN A 48 16.57 18.00 6.48
C GLN A 48 17.41 19.28 6.55
N GLY A 49 16.94 20.31 7.26
CA GLY A 49 17.71 21.54 7.49
C GLY A 49 18.12 22.30 6.22
N GLY A 50 17.30 22.24 5.15
CA GLY A 50 17.61 22.85 3.86
C GLY A 50 18.56 22.05 2.97
N GLN A 51 19.07 20.93 3.45
CA GLN A 51 19.87 19.98 2.66
C GLN A 51 19.01 18.84 2.15
N GLU A 52 19.37 18.28 0.99
CA GLU A 52 18.69 17.12 0.43
C GLU A 52 19.67 16.09 -0.13
N VAL A 53 19.25 14.83 -0.09
CA VAL A 53 19.97 13.70 -0.65
C VAL A 53 18.96 12.86 -1.43
N VAL A 54 19.30 12.46 -2.64
CA VAL A 54 18.49 11.57 -3.49
C VAL A 54 19.02 10.14 -3.35
N LEU A 55 18.12 9.23 -3.02
CA LEU A 55 18.36 7.78 -3.00
C LEU A 55 17.71 7.22 -4.27
N ASP A 56 18.48 6.79 -5.25
CA ASP A 56 18.03 6.34 -6.57
C ASP A 56 18.44 4.91 -6.93
N LYS A 57 19.08 4.22 -5.98
CA LYS A 57 19.51 2.82 -6.16
C LYS A 57 18.95 1.94 -5.05
N PRO A 58 18.65 0.67 -5.34
CA PRO A 58 18.29 -0.30 -4.31
C PRO A 58 19.32 -0.29 -3.17
N TYR A 59 18.83 -0.29 -1.94
CA TYR A 59 19.62 -0.21 -0.70
C TYR A 59 20.42 1.09 -0.51
N ALA A 60 20.26 2.12 -1.38
CA ALA A 60 20.75 3.44 -1.05
C ALA A 60 20.04 3.92 0.22
N ALA A 61 20.80 4.50 1.15
CA ALA A 61 20.30 4.88 2.45
C ALA A 61 20.77 6.30 2.84
N ALA A 62 20.04 6.95 3.74
CA ALA A 62 20.43 8.20 4.35
C ALA A 62 20.22 8.15 5.86
N LYS A 63 21.23 8.53 6.62
CA LYS A 63 21.14 8.84 8.06
C LYS A 63 20.82 10.32 8.24
N GLN A 64 19.80 10.61 9.03
CA GLN A 64 19.54 11.97 9.50
C GLN A 64 20.50 12.28 10.63
N THR A 65 21.30 13.34 10.49
CA THR A 65 22.27 13.79 11.49
C THR A 65 21.97 15.24 11.89
N THR A 66 22.59 15.74 12.94
CA THR A 66 22.46 17.15 13.35
C THR A 66 22.93 18.13 12.27
N SER A 67 23.80 17.70 11.36
CA SER A 67 24.34 18.48 10.25
C SER A 67 23.63 18.25 8.91
N GLY A 68 22.51 17.50 8.89
CA GLY A 68 21.73 17.18 7.69
C GLY A 68 21.78 15.71 7.31
N PRO A 69 21.10 15.31 6.21
CA PRO A 69 21.05 13.93 5.77
C PRO A 69 22.40 13.51 5.15
N ARG A 70 22.89 12.31 5.51
CA ARG A 70 24.10 11.71 4.94
C ARG A 70 23.75 10.44 4.19
N ALA A 71 24.03 10.43 2.88
CA ALA A 71 23.87 9.23 2.05
C ALA A 71 24.96 8.20 2.33
N TYR A 72 24.57 6.92 2.25
CA TYR A 72 25.49 5.77 2.26
C TYR A 72 24.85 4.59 1.51
N ALA A 73 25.66 3.58 1.17
CA ALA A 73 25.15 2.33 0.63
C ALA A 73 24.88 1.36 1.79
N SER A 74 23.65 0.94 1.96
CA SER A 74 23.25 -0.10 2.90
C SER A 74 23.34 -1.48 2.22
N SER A 75 23.04 -2.54 2.96
CA SER A 75 22.98 -3.91 2.46
C SER A 75 21.68 -4.59 2.87
N PRO A 76 21.28 -5.69 2.16
CA PRO A 76 20.13 -6.50 2.60
C PRO A 76 20.23 -6.96 4.05
N GLN A 77 21.44 -7.32 4.50
CA GLN A 77 21.72 -7.77 5.87
C GLN A 77 21.52 -6.66 6.89
N GLU A 78 21.98 -5.44 6.59
CA GLU A 78 21.77 -4.27 7.44
C GLU A 78 20.28 -3.93 7.54
N VAL A 79 19.56 -3.96 6.42
CA VAL A 79 18.11 -3.75 6.38
C VAL A 79 17.38 -4.79 7.21
N GLU A 80 17.70 -6.07 7.07
CA GLU A 80 17.10 -7.14 7.87
C GLU A 80 17.37 -6.95 9.36
N THR A 81 18.59 -6.57 9.74
CA THR A 81 18.95 -6.32 11.14
C THR A 81 18.21 -5.12 11.74
N GLN A 82 18.07 -4.03 10.98
CA GLN A 82 17.47 -2.79 11.50
C GLN A 82 15.95 -2.75 11.36
N PHE A 83 15.40 -3.32 10.30
CA PHE A 83 14.01 -3.17 9.90
C PHE A 83 13.26 -4.50 9.76
N GLY A 84 13.93 -5.65 9.90
CA GLY A 84 13.34 -6.97 9.65
C GLY A 84 12.04 -7.20 10.42
N ALA A 85 11.99 -6.86 11.70
CA ALA A 85 10.76 -6.96 12.50
C ALA A 85 9.63 -6.07 11.96
N ALA A 86 9.94 -4.84 11.55
CA ALA A 86 8.96 -3.92 10.99
C ALA A 86 8.50 -4.35 9.59
N LEU A 87 9.40 -4.88 8.77
CA LEU A 87 9.09 -5.42 7.45
C LEU A 87 8.23 -6.68 7.55
N ALA A 88 8.51 -7.57 8.50
CA ALA A 88 7.72 -8.76 8.75
C ALA A 88 6.32 -8.45 9.32
N ALA A 89 6.16 -7.31 9.99
CA ALA A 89 4.88 -6.86 10.53
C ALA A 89 4.02 -6.11 9.48
N GLN A 90 4.55 -5.84 8.29
CA GLN A 90 3.77 -5.21 7.23
C GLN A 90 2.65 -6.14 6.74
N PRO A 91 1.43 -5.62 6.53
CA PRO A 91 0.37 -6.40 5.90
C PRO A 91 0.80 -6.82 4.49
N SER A 92 0.28 -7.95 4.03
CA SER A 92 0.45 -8.38 2.64
C SER A 92 -0.06 -7.30 1.69
N ARG A 93 0.65 -7.10 0.57
CA ARG A 93 0.17 -6.19 -0.47
C ARG A 93 -1.12 -6.75 -1.08
N PRO A 94 -2.07 -5.88 -1.45
CA PRO A 94 -3.26 -6.33 -2.16
C PRO A 94 -2.89 -7.06 -3.46
N THR A 95 -3.59 -8.15 -3.73
CA THR A 95 -3.47 -8.88 -5.00
C THR A 95 -4.70 -8.59 -5.86
N SER A 96 -4.48 -8.21 -7.12
CA SER A 96 -5.55 -7.87 -8.05
C SER A 96 -5.68 -8.92 -9.14
N PHE A 97 -6.92 -9.26 -9.47
CA PHE A 97 -7.28 -10.18 -10.56
C PHE A 97 -8.27 -9.49 -11.49
N THR A 98 -8.15 -9.77 -12.78
CA THR A 98 -9.06 -9.22 -13.79
C THR A 98 -9.88 -10.34 -14.42
N LEU A 99 -11.19 -10.15 -14.46
CA LEU A 99 -12.14 -11.05 -15.10
C LEU A 99 -12.85 -10.35 -16.26
N TYR A 100 -13.04 -11.05 -17.35
CA TYR A 100 -13.75 -10.58 -18.54
C TYR A 100 -15.03 -11.36 -18.73
N PHE A 101 -16.07 -10.66 -19.21
CA PHE A 101 -17.33 -11.27 -19.62
C PHE A 101 -17.35 -11.55 -21.12
N ILE A 102 -18.10 -12.57 -21.50
CA ILE A 102 -18.45 -12.82 -22.91
C ILE A 102 -19.31 -11.64 -23.40
N GLU A 103 -19.09 -11.23 -24.63
CA GLU A 103 -19.80 -10.10 -25.22
C GLU A 103 -21.33 -10.28 -25.16
N GLY A 104 -22.02 -9.21 -24.71
CA GLY A 104 -23.48 -9.20 -24.63
C GLY A 104 -24.09 -10.01 -23.51
N GLY A 105 -23.27 -10.65 -22.62
CA GLY A 105 -23.74 -11.50 -21.54
C GLY A 105 -23.11 -11.24 -20.18
N ASP A 106 -23.60 -11.99 -19.20
CA ASP A 106 -23.10 -12.00 -17.82
C ASP A 106 -22.26 -13.27 -17.52
N GLN A 107 -21.87 -14.02 -18.55
CA GLN A 107 -21.01 -15.19 -18.43
C GLN A 107 -19.54 -14.81 -18.56
N PHE A 108 -18.69 -15.48 -17.78
CA PHE A 108 -17.24 -15.28 -17.87
C PHE A 108 -16.62 -16.00 -19.06
N THR A 109 -15.57 -15.43 -19.61
CA THR A 109 -14.68 -16.15 -20.54
C THR A 109 -14.02 -17.33 -19.84
N ASP A 110 -13.55 -18.31 -20.60
CA ASP A 110 -12.90 -19.49 -20.00
C ASP A 110 -11.59 -19.14 -19.28
N GLU A 111 -10.86 -18.15 -19.76
CA GLU A 111 -9.71 -17.57 -19.03
C GLU A 111 -10.12 -16.99 -17.67
N SER A 112 -11.25 -16.27 -17.64
CA SER A 112 -11.75 -15.68 -16.39
C SER A 112 -12.21 -16.74 -15.39
N LYS A 113 -12.76 -17.87 -15.86
CA LYS A 113 -13.08 -19.02 -15.01
C LYS A 113 -11.82 -19.64 -14.38
N GLN A 114 -10.72 -19.73 -15.13
CA GLN A 114 -9.43 -20.19 -14.61
C GLN A 114 -8.86 -19.19 -13.60
N THR A 115 -8.90 -17.89 -13.91
CA THR A 115 -8.46 -16.80 -13.01
C THR A 115 -9.21 -16.85 -11.68
N LEU A 116 -10.51 -17.17 -11.70
CA LEU A 116 -11.33 -17.30 -10.49
C LEU A 116 -10.79 -18.35 -9.51
N THR A 117 -10.24 -19.45 -10.02
CA THR A 117 -9.59 -20.45 -9.16
C THR A 117 -8.40 -19.84 -8.41
N GLY A 118 -7.62 -18.98 -9.07
CA GLY A 118 -6.53 -18.21 -8.44
C GLY A 118 -7.04 -17.21 -7.40
N VAL A 119 -8.16 -16.54 -7.67
CA VAL A 119 -8.82 -15.64 -6.71
C VAL A 119 -9.18 -16.38 -5.42
N LEU A 120 -9.84 -17.54 -5.53
CA LEU A 120 -10.24 -18.33 -4.37
C LEU A 120 -9.03 -18.85 -3.58
N ALA A 121 -7.97 -19.26 -4.29
CA ALA A 121 -6.73 -19.69 -3.66
C ALA A 121 -6.03 -18.53 -2.91
N GLU A 122 -6.06 -17.31 -3.46
CA GLU A 122 -5.53 -16.13 -2.78
C GLU A 122 -6.35 -15.77 -1.55
N ILE A 123 -7.67 -15.74 -1.67
CA ILE A 123 -8.57 -15.45 -0.53
C ILE A 123 -8.33 -16.43 0.62
N ALA A 124 -8.11 -17.72 0.33
CA ALA A 124 -7.84 -18.74 1.34
C ALA A 124 -6.54 -18.54 2.14
N ARG A 125 -5.62 -17.69 1.64
CA ARG A 125 -4.39 -17.32 2.37
C ARG A 125 -4.61 -16.28 3.46
N HIS A 126 -5.73 -15.55 3.40
CA HIS A 126 -6.07 -14.50 4.34
C HIS A 126 -6.99 -15.04 5.43
N LYS A 127 -6.61 -14.86 6.71
CA LYS A 127 -7.45 -15.25 7.85
C LYS A 127 -8.76 -14.45 7.91
N VAL A 128 -8.68 -13.18 7.55
CA VAL A 128 -9.81 -12.24 7.47
C VAL A 128 -9.68 -11.50 6.15
N PRO A 129 -10.21 -12.05 5.05
CA PRO A 129 -10.09 -11.42 3.74
C PRO A 129 -10.96 -10.16 3.68
N ASP A 130 -10.44 -9.11 3.08
CA ASP A 130 -11.16 -7.90 2.66
C ASP A 130 -11.11 -7.83 1.13
N ILE A 131 -12.26 -7.89 0.49
CA ILE A 131 -12.37 -8.08 -0.95
C ILE A 131 -13.14 -6.92 -1.55
N VAL A 132 -12.54 -6.28 -2.55
CA VAL A 132 -13.21 -5.25 -3.33
C VAL A 132 -13.39 -5.74 -4.76
N VAL A 133 -14.63 -5.76 -5.22
CA VAL A 133 -15.03 -6.14 -6.58
C VAL A 133 -15.41 -4.86 -7.34
N ILE A 134 -14.69 -4.54 -8.41
CA ILE A 134 -14.82 -3.29 -9.15
C ILE A 134 -15.23 -3.58 -10.58
N GLY A 135 -16.43 -3.14 -10.96
CA GLY A 135 -16.92 -3.28 -12.33
C GLY A 135 -16.55 -2.08 -13.20
N HIS A 136 -16.19 -2.35 -14.46
CA HIS A 136 -15.85 -1.37 -15.48
C HIS A 136 -16.62 -1.65 -16.78
N THR A 137 -16.75 -0.61 -17.59
CA THR A 137 -17.32 -0.68 -18.95
C THR A 137 -16.39 -0.03 -19.96
N ASP A 138 -16.66 -0.22 -21.24
CA ASP A 138 -16.11 0.63 -22.27
C ASP A 138 -16.79 2.03 -22.28
N SER A 139 -16.45 2.87 -23.25
CA SER A 139 -16.95 4.25 -23.35
C SER A 139 -18.28 4.36 -24.08
N VAL A 140 -18.91 3.28 -24.52
CA VAL A 140 -20.19 3.30 -25.25
C VAL A 140 -21.35 3.57 -24.28
N GLY A 141 -22.23 4.51 -24.63
CA GLY A 141 -23.41 4.87 -23.87
C GLY A 141 -23.22 5.95 -22.83
N SER A 142 -24.29 6.25 -22.09
CA SER A 142 -24.27 7.30 -21.06
C SER A 142 -23.50 6.89 -19.81
N VAL A 143 -22.99 7.86 -19.06
CA VAL A 143 -22.30 7.63 -17.78
C VAL A 143 -23.20 6.85 -16.81
N ALA A 144 -24.46 7.26 -16.67
CA ALA A 144 -25.40 6.62 -15.74
C ALA A 144 -25.68 5.14 -16.12
N ALA A 145 -25.84 4.84 -17.40
CA ALA A 145 -26.02 3.47 -17.87
C ALA A 145 -24.78 2.60 -17.60
N ASN A 146 -23.60 3.15 -17.84
CA ASN A 146 -22.32 2.48 -17.60
C ASN A 146 -22.06 2.25 -16.11
N ASP A 147 -22.42 3.19 -15.24
CA ASP A 147 -22.32 3.03 -13.79
C ASP A 147 -23.22 1.89 -13.29
N ALA A 148 -24.47 1.87 -13.75
CA ALA A 148 -25.42 0.81 -13.39
C ALA A 148 -24.97 -0.57 -13.91
N LEU A 149 -24.46 -0.65 -15.16
CA LEU A 149 -23.94 -1.90 -15.74
C LEU A 149 -22.70 -2.38 -14.99
N ALA A 150 -21.76 -1.48 -14.68
CA ALA A 150 -20.55 -1.79 -13.94
C ALA A 150 -20.86 -2.34 -12.54
N LEU A 151 -21.77 -1.69 -11.80
CA LEU A 151 -22.19 -2.15 -10.48
C LEU A 151 -22.87 -3.52 -10.57
N ARG A 152 -23.79 -3.72 -11.51
CA ARG A 152 -24.44 -5.02 -11.70
C ARG A 152 -23.44 -6.14 -11.95
N ARG A 153 -22.41 -5.91 -12.76
CA ARG A 153 -21.34 -6.90 -13.01
C ARG A 153 -20.53 -7.20 -11.76
N ALA A 154 -20.21 -6.18 -10.96
CA ALA A 154 -19.54 -6.37 -9.68
C ALA A 154 -20.39 -7.16 -8.69
N GLU A 155 -21.71 -6.93 -8.63
CA GLU A 155 -22.64 -7.68 -7.77
C GLU A 155 -22.81 -9.14 -8.21
N ILE A 156 -22.75 -9.47 -9.50
CA ILE A 156 -22.73 -10.84 -10.00
C ILE A 156 -21.51 -11.58 -9.43
N VAL A 157 -20.33 -10.99 -9.52
CA VAL A 157 -19.10 -11.57 -8.97
C VAL A 157 -19.20 -11.70 -7.45
N ARG A 158 -19.67 -10.66 -6.76
CA ARG A 158 -19.88 -10.70 -5.30
C ARG A 158 -20.79 -11.87 -4.90
N THR A 159 -21.94 -12.01 -5.57
CA THR A 159 -22.89 -13.09 -5.30
C THR A 159 -22.27 -14.46 -5.51
N MET A 160 -21.47 -14.61 -6.57
CA MET A 160 -20.74 -15.85 -6.84
C MET A 160 -19.71 -16.17 -5.75
N LEU A 161 -18.94 -15.19 -5.27
CA LEU A 161 -17.99 -15.37 -4.18
C LEU A 161 -18.69 -15.77 -2.87
N ILE A 162 -19.84 -15.17 -2.57
CA ILE A 162 -20.68 -15.55 -1.43
C ILE A 162 -21.15 -17.02 -1.57
N ALA A 163 -21.56 -17.45 -2.76
CA ALA A 163 -21.95 -18.84 -3.02
C ALA A 163 -20.80 -19.84 -2.83
N GLN A 164 -19.54 -19.38 -2.90
CA GLN A 164 -18.35 -20.16 -2.54
C GLN A 164 -18.04 -20.17 -1.03
N GLY A 165 -18.93 -19.63 -0.20
CA GLY A 165 -18.82 -19.67 1.27
C GLY A 165 -18.17 -18.44 1.91
N LEU A 166 -17.91 -17.38 1.14
CA LEU A 166 -17.35 -16.15 1.69
C LEU A 166 -18.41 -15.32 2.42
N ALA A 167 -18.00 -14.69 3.53
CA ALA A 167 -18.89 -13.83 4.29
C ALA A 167 -19.31 -12.58 3.49
N PRO A 168 -20.61 -12.25 3.39
CA PRO A 168 -21.06 -11.07 2.64
C PRO A 168 -20.44 -9.76 3.11
N ALA A 169 -20.12 -9.65 4.41
CA ALA A 169 -19.51 -8.48 5.01
C ALA A 169 -18.04 -8.24 4.60
N SER A 170 -17.36 -9.27 4.09
CA SER A 170 -15.97 -9.16 3.63
C SER A 170 -15.86 -8.76 2.15
N ILE A 171 -16.97 -8.53 1.46
CA ILE A 171 -16.97 -8.25 0.02
C ILE A 171 -17.74 -6.97 -0.28
N VAL A 172 -17.07 -5.99 -0.86
CA VAL A 172 -17.66 -4.74 -1.33
C VAL A 172 -17.71 -4.75 -2.86
N ALA A 173 -18.87 -4.45 -3.45
CA ALA A 173 -19.03 -4.28 -4.89
C ALA A 173 -19.13 -2.79 -5.26
N ILE A 174 -18.39 -2.37 -6.28
CA ILE A 174 -18.32 -0.98 -6.75
C ILE A 174 -18.45 -0.93 -8.27
N GLY A 175 -19.26 0.00 -8.78
CA GLY A 175 -19.31 0.31 -10.22
C GLY A 175 -18.48 1.57 -10.52
N ARG A 176 -17.50 1.46 -11.41
CA ARG A 176 -16.70 2.59 -11.92
C ARG A 176 -17.16 3.05 -13.30
N GLY A 177 -17.99 2.24 -13.98
CA GLY A 177 -18.45 2.55 -15.34
C GLY A 177 -17.29 2.79 -16.28
N LYS A 178 -17.37 3.86 -17.07
CA LYS A 178 -16.34 4.26 -18.04
C LYS A 178 -15.30 5.26 -17.52
N ARG A 179 -15.21 5.48 -16.19
CA ARG A 179 -14.27 6.47 -15.59
C ARG A 179 -12.83 5.99 -15.55
N GLU A 180 -12.61 4.68 -15.52
CA GLU A 180 -11.29 4.07 -15.37
C GLU A 180 -11.06 3.07 -16.50
N LEU A 181 -10.76 3.60 -17.70
CA LEU A 181 -10.48 2.79 -18.87
C LEU A 181 -9.10 2.13 -18.75
N LEU A 182 -9.01 0.81 -18.94
CA LEU A 182 -7.75 0.09 -19.04
C LEU A 182 -7.01 0.48 -20.34
N VAL A 183 -7.78 0.60 -21.42
CA VAL A 183 -7.30 1.06 -22.70
C VAL A 183 -7.96 2.40 -22.99
N PRO A 184 -7.20 3.49 -23.06
CA PRO A 184 -7.73 4.80 -23.39
C PRO A 184 -8.45 4.78 -24.76
N THR A 185 -9.71 5.16 -24.78
CA THR A 185 -10.52 5.28 -26.00
C THR A 185 -11.27 6.61 -26.00
N ALA A 186 -11.63 7.12 -27.17
CA ALA A 186 -12.58 8.22 -27.28
C ALA A 186 -13.95 7.82 -26.74
N ASP A 187 -14.79 8.80 -26.41
CA ASP A 187 -16.17 8.53 -25.98
C ASP A 187 -16.98 7.86 -27.10
N GLY A 188 -17.82 6.89 -26.76
CA GLY A 188 -18.61 6.13 -27.70
C GLY A 188 -17.88 5.00 -28.43
N VAL A 189 -16.59 4.75 -28.16
CA VAL A 189 -15.81 3.68 -28.79
C VAL A 189 -15.89 2.39 -27.97
N ALA A 190 -16.26 1.29 -28.60
CA ALA A 190 -16.28 -0.03 -27.99
C ALA A 190 -14.85 -0.59 -27.85
N GLU A 191 -14.49 -1.02 -26.65
CA GLU A 191 -13.22 -1.69 -26.38
C GLU A 191 -13.45 -2.85 -25.40
N PRO A 192 -13.35 -4.11 -25.85
CA PRO A 192 -13.62 -5.28 -25.02
C PRO A 192 -12.76 -5.35 -23.75
N ARG A 193 -11.51 -4.90 -23.80
CA ARG A 193 -10.59 -4.93 -22.63
C ARG A 193 -11.03 -3.98 -21.52
N ASN A 194 -11.85 -2.97 -21.82
CA ASN A 194 -12.44 -2.10 -20.82
C ASN A 194 -13.64 -2.73 -20.13
N ARG A 195 -14.30 -3.74 -20.73
CA ARG A 195 -15.45 -4.46 -20.17
C ARG A 195 -15.01 -5.57 -19.22
N ARG A 196 -14.56 -5.20 -18.05
CA ARG A 196 -13.93 -6.08 -17.06
C ARG A 196 -14.48 -5.90 -15.66
N VAL A 197 -14.19 -6.86 -14.80
CA VAL A 197 -14.30 -6.72 -13.35
C VAL A 197 -12.94 -7.00 -12.74
N GLU A 198 -12.52 -6.13 -11.83
CA GLU A 198 -11.31 -6.33 -11.03
C GLU A 198 -11.71 -6.82 -9.64
N ILE A 199 -10.97 -7.80 -9.11
CA ILE A 199 -11.11 -8.30 -7.74
C ILE A 199 -9.81 -8.00 -7.02
N VAL A 200 -9.89 -7.19 -5.99
CA VAL A 200 -8.75 -6.85 -5.12
C VAL A 200 -8.91 -7.59 -3.81
N VAL A 201 -7.94 -8.43 -3.46
CA VAL A 201 -7.89 -9.21 -2.21
C VAL A 201 -6.84 -8.60 -1.29
N ARG A 202 -7.23 -8.27 -0.04
CA ARG A 202 -6.42 -7.64 1.00
C ARG A 202 -6.50 -8.41 2.31
#